data_22839b36fae0d0e5fdde9f7a8dbcd891
#
_entry.id   22839b36fae0d0e5fdde9f7a8dbcd891
#
_cell.length_a   1.000
_cell.length_b   1.000
_cell.length_c   1.000
_cell.angle_alpha   90.00
_cell.angle_beta   90.00
_cell.angle_gamma   90.00
#
_symmetry.space_group_name_H-M   'P 1'
#
loop_
_entity.id
_entity.type
_entity.pdbx_description
1 polymer ?
#
loop_
_entity_poly.entity_id
_entity_poly.type
_entity_poly.pdbx_seq_one_letter_code
_entity_poly.pdbx_strand_id
1 'polypeptide(L)'
;MSKQKIIELTGVYKEYDGTLAVENVNLYVRKGEFITFLGPSGCGKTTTLRMIAGFELPTAGSIMLNGKDITDLPPHKRPVNTVFQRYALFPHLNVYENIAYGLKLKKVKVTYEDTVGNQIERIERFTKEEIDEKVKKALKMVDLEDFEKRSVTTLSGGQQQRIAIARAIVNEPEILLLDEPLGALDLKMRKDMQLELKEMHKKLGITFIYVTHDQEEALTMSDTVVVMKDGKIQQIGTPQDIYNEPVNSFVADFIGESNIYSGTIVGKNKVRFINKVFDCVDDFELNEKVDVVVRPEDVKIVPEEKGMVKGVISSCIFKGVHYQMTMMVGRSEVVIQSTKGYEVGEKVSITIAPDDIHIMHKEFVSNVYDGYITKNNTVCFADGEFACDVTQLYEGSTLDEDGYLVLKTGEKIDLTDVDVKVEVGLKDIEIIDNDEDGNACGSIISIVYKGDHYQIIIRTDEEEEDFVCDTEYTWNENDRVSVRIPKDKIKLTLKQEIKR
;
A
#
# COMPACT_ATOMS: atom_id res chain seq x y z
N MET A 1 0.69 5.53 -29.73
CA MET A 1 -0.26 6.62 -29.37
C MET A 1 -0.51 6.51 -27.89
N SER A 2 -0.22 7.57 -27.10
CA SER A 2 -0.51 7.56 -25.65
C SER A 2 -2.02 7.47 -25.47
N LYS A 3 -2.52 6.49 -24.69
CA LYS A 3 -3.94 6.39 -24.34
C LYS A 3 -4.37 7.66 -23.62
N GLN A 4 -5.54 8.21 -24.01
CA GLN A 4 -6.10 9.42 -23.40
C GLN A 4 -6.38 9.20 -21.92
N LYS A 5 -6.06 10.18 -21.08
CA LYS A 5 -6.46 10.18 -19.67
C LYS A 5 -7.98 10.32 -19.57
N ILE A 6 -8.61 9.50 -18.73
CA ILE A 6 -10.05 9.54 -18.49
C ILE A 6 -10.38 10.13 -17.11
N ILE A 7 -9.60 9.76 -16.09
CA ILE A 7 -9.71 10.32 -14.72
C ILE A 7 -8.37 10.93 -14.31
N GLU A 8 -8.43 12.05 -13.58
CA GLU A 8 -7.28 12.68 -12.93
C GLU A 8 -7.69 13.10 -11.52
N LEU A 9 -6.95 12.64 -10.52
CA LEU A 9 -7.02 13.08 -9.12
C LEU A 9 -5.82 13.98 -8.87
N THR A 10 -6.04 15.17 -8.31
CA THR A 10 -4.98 16.13 -8.04
C THR A 10 -5.07 16.61 -6.61
N GLY A 11 -4.05 16.29 -5.81
CA GLY A 11 -3.95 16.68 -4.41
C GLY A 11 -5.20 16.29 -3.60
N VAL A 12 -5.70 15.06 -3.77
CA VAL A 12 -6.94 14.62 -3.13
C VAL A 12 -6.67 14.21 -1.69
N TYR A 13 -7.42 14.82 -0.77
CA TYR A 13 -7.40 14.52 0.66
C TYR A 13 -8.80 14.11 1.12
N LYS A 14 -8.87 13.21 2.09
CA LYS A 14 -10.10 12.91 2.83
C LYS A 14 -9.80 12.72 4.31
N GLU A 15 -10.47 13.52 5.11
CA GLU A 15 -10.41 13.50 6.57
C GLU A 15 -11.78 13.13 7.14
N TYR A 16 -11.80 12.33 8.19
CA TYR A 16 -12.98 12.02 9.00
C TYR A 16 -12.65 12.29 10.47
N ASP A 17 -13.36 13.22 11.07
CA ASP A 17 -13.24 13.57 12.51
C ASP A 17 -11.77 13.78 12.98
N GLY A 18 -10.98 14.47 12.16
CA GLY A 18 -9.55 14.75 12.44
C GLY A 18 -8.57 13.68 11.95
N THR A 19 -9.05 12.51 11.50
CA THR A 19 -8.19 11.43 11.00
C THR A 19 -8.11 11.46 9.48
N LEU A 20 -6.91 11.49 8.93
CA LEU A 20 -6.66 11.42 7.48
C LEU A 20 -6.83 9.99 6.97
N ALA A 21 -7.90 9.77 6.19
CA ALA A 21 -8.14 8.49 5.51
C ALA A 21 -7.49 8.43 4.11
N VAL A 22 -7.30 9.58 3.47
CA VAL A 22 -6.61 9.71 2.17
C VAL A 22 -5.80 11.01 2.20
N GLU A 23 -4.53 10.92 1.85
CA GLU A 23 -3.57 12.02 1.93
C GLU A 23 -2.86 12.23 0.60
N ASN A 24 -3.04 13.44 0.03
CA ASN A 24 -2.35 13.93 -1.17
C ASN A 24 -2.29 12.94 -2.34
N VAL A 25 -3.43 12.30 -2.64
CA VAL A 25 -3.50 11.35 -3.75
C VAL A 25 -3.47 12.09 -5.08
N ASN A 26 -2.44 11.79 -5.88
CA ASN A 26 -2.24 12.27 -7.24
C ASN A 26 -2.19 11.06 -8.18
N LEU A 27 -3.14 10.95 -9.08
CA LEU A 27 -3.27 9.79 -9.96
C LEU A 27 -3.96 10.17 -11.25
N TYR A 28 -3.54 9.59 -12.36
CA TYR A 28 -4.32 9.58 -13.60
C TYR A 28 -4.59 8.15 -14.07
N VAL A 29 -5.76 7.94 -14.64
CA VAL A 29 -6.20 6.65 -15.21
C VAL A 29 -6.40 6.84 -16.71
N ARG A 30 -5.92 5.89 -17.50
CA ARG A 30 -6.06 5.92 -18.97
C ARG A 30 -7.36 5.27 -19.42
N LYS A 31 -7.90 5.72 -20.54
CA LYS A 31 -9.12 5.16 -21.11
C LYS A 31 -8.91 3.69 -21.52
N GLY A 32 -9.81 2.82 -21.10
CA GLY A 32 -9.76 1.38 -21.36
C GLY A 32 -8.67 0.64 -20.58
N GLU A 33 -8.19 1.21 -19.47
CA GLU A 33 -7.21 0.61 -18.57
C GLU A 33 -7.92 -0.20 -17.47
N PHE A 34 -7.31 -1.32 -17.07
CA PHE A 34 -7.66 -2.04 -15.86
C PHE A 34 -6.67 -1.61 -14.75
N ILE A 35 -7.09 -0.74 -13.86
CA ILE A 35 -6.27 -0.26 -12.75
C ILE A 35 -6.76 -0.81 -11.43
N THR A 36 -5.83 -1.25 -10.58
CA THR A 36 -6.14 -1.80 -9.25
C THR A 36 -5.53 -0.98 -8.14
N PHE A 37 -6.35 -0.58 -7.17
CA PHE A 37 -5.90 -0.10 -5.87
C PHE A 37 -5.67 -1.30 -4.95
N LEU A 38 -4.44 -1.49 -4.52
CA LEU A 38 -3.99 -2.60 -3.69
C LEU A 38 -3.39 -2.07 -2.38
N GLY A 39 -3.62 -2.75 -1.26
CA GLY A 39 -3.05 -2.35 0.04
C GLY A 39 -3.78 -3.00 1.21
N PRO A 40 -3.28 -2.88 2.44
CA PRO A 40 -3.90 -3.42 3.64
C PRO A 40 -5.29 -2.81 3.91
N SER A 41 -6.03 -3.42 4.84
CA SER A 41 -7.33 -2.89 5.25
C SER A 41 -7.17 -1.51 5.89
N GLY A 42 -8.07 -0.58 5.59
CA GLY A 42 -8.03 0.77 6.15
C GLY A 42 -7.11 1.77 5.45
N CYS A 43 -6.29 1.39 4.46
CA CYS A 43 -5.33 2.28 3.80
C CYS A 43 -5.93 3.29 2.79
N GLY A 44 -7.26 3.49 2.76
CA GLY A 44 -7.88 4.54 1.94
C GLY A 44 -8.41 4.11 0.56
N LYS A 45 -8.26 2.86 0.10
CA LYS A 45 -8.69 2.36 -1.23
C LYS A 45 -10.18 2.59 -1.51
N THR A 46 -11.03 2.01 -0.65
CA THR A 46 -12.50 2.15 -0.77
C THR A 46 -12.94 3.61 -0.63
N THR A 47 -12.30 4.39 0.22
CA THR A 47 -12.56 5.82 0.36
C THR A 47 -12.25 6.56 -0.95
N THR A 48 -11.10 6.29 -1.57
CA THR A 48 -10.72 6.85 -2.88
C THR A 48 -11.72 6.44 -3.96
N LEU A 49 -12.10 5.16 -4.01
CA LEU A 49 -13.13 4.68 -4.94
C LEU A 49 -14.47 5.40 -4.74
N ARG A 50 -14.91 5.60 -3.48
CA ARG A 50 -16.15 6.30 -3.14
C ARG A 50 -16.11 7.77 -3.52
N MET A 51 -14.96 8.44 -3.41
CA MET A 51 -14.78 9.81 -3.89
C MET A 51 -14.89 9.88 -5.42
N ILE A 52 -14.33 8.93 -6.16
CA ILE A 52 -14.50 8.84 -7.62
C ILE A 52 -15.96 8.57 -7.98
N ALA A 53 -16.66 7.73 -7.24
CA ALA A 53 -18.07 7.42 -7.42
C ALA A 53 -19.02 8.59 -7.05
N GLY A 54 -18.55 9.54 -6.22
CA GLY A 54 -19.34 10.65 -5.69
C GLY A 54 -20.21 10.30 -4.49
N PHE A 55 -19.95 9.17 -3.83
CA PHE A 55 -20.58 8.82 -2.55
C PHE A 55 -19.94 9.56 -1.38
N GLU A 56 -18.70 9.99 -1.55
CA GLU A 56 -17.94 10.81 -0.62
C GLU A 56 -17.39 12.02 -1.35
N LEU A 57 -17.31 13.16 -0.66
CA LEU A 57 -16.63 14.35 -1.19
C LEU A 57 -15.22 14.41 -0.61
N PRO A 58 -14.21 14.77 -1.40
CA PRO A 58 -12.87 15.02 -0.87
C PRO A 58 -12.93 16.24 0.08
N THR A 59 -12.06 16.25 1.10
CA THR A 59 -11.85 17.40 1.98
C THR A 59 -11.06 18.51 1.27
N ALA A 60 -10.13 18.11 0.39
CA ALA A 60 -9.37 19.01 -0.47
C ALA A 60 -8.95 18.28 -1.77
N GLY A 61 -8.50 19.05 -2.75
CA GLY A 61 -8.12 18.55 -4.06
C GLY A 61 -9.27 18.50 -5.05
N SER A 62 -9.03 17.92 -6.23
CA SER A 62 -10.01 17.85 -7.31
C SER A 62 -10.00 16.51 -8.04
N ILE A 63 -11.15 16.14 -8.59
CA ILE A 63 -11.36 14.94 -9.40
C ILE A 63 -11.91 15.35 -10.76
N MET A 64 -11.13 15.12 -11.81
CA MET A 64 -11.49 15.42 -13.18
C MET A 64 -11.85 14.15 -13.93
N LEU A 65 -12.89 14.18 -14.74
CA LEU A 65 -13.28 13.11 -15.67
C LEU A 65 -13.43 13.68 -17.08
N ASN A 66 -12.67 13.15 -18.03
CA ASN A 66 -12.57 13.67 -19.38
C ASN A 66 -12.35 15.20 -19.44
N GLY A 67 -11.50 15.72 -18.54
CA GLY A 67 -11.21 17.15 -18.44
C GLY A 67 -12.32 18.00 -17.83
N LYS A 68 -13.39 17.40 -17.29
CA LYS A 68 -14.46 18.09 -16.58
C LYS A 68 -14.36 17.82 -15.08
N ASP A 69 -14.50 18.86 -14.28
CA ASP A 69 -14.54 18.72 -12.84
C ASP A 69 -15.82 18.01 -12.40
N ILE A 70 -15.65 16.90 -11.66
CA ILE A 70 -16.74 16.10 -11.10
C ILE A 70 -16.71 16.09 -9.57
N THR A 71 -15.83 16.87 -8.94
CA THR A 71 -15.56 16.84 -7.51
C THR A 71 -16.85 16.92 -6.69
N ASP A 72 -17.71 17.90 -6.98
CA ASP A 72 -18.97 18.13 -6.27
C ASP A 72 -20.19 17.47 -6.92
N LEU A 73 -20.00 16.70 -8.01
CA LEU A 73 -21.13 16.08 -8.69
C LEU A 73 -21.64 14.87 -7.90
N PRO A 74 -22.95 14.76 -7.65
CA PRO A 74 -23.55 13.59 -7.01
C PRO A 74 -23.42 12.34 -7.91
N PRO A 75 -23.49 11.11 -7.33
CA PRO A 75 -23.25 9.85 -8.05
C PRO A 75 -24.06 9.70 -9.34
N HIS A 76 -25.36 10.04 -9.31
CA HIS A 76 -26.26 9.88 -10.45
C HIS A 76 -25.96 10.80 -11.65
N LYS A 77 -25.08 11.80 -11.49
CA LYS A 77 -24.64 12.70 -12.57
C LYS A 77 -23.27 12.32 -13.13
N ARG A 78 -22.59 11.35 -12.52
CA ARG A 78 -21.28 10.87 -12.98
C ARG A 78 -21.45 9.72 -13.96
N PRO A 79 -20.72 9.67 -15.08
CA PRO A 79 -20.78 8.55 -16.04
C PRO A 79 -19.97 7.33 -15.56
N VAL A 80 -20.10 7.00 -14.28
CA VAL A 80 -19.46 5.87 -13.62
C VAL A 80 -20.52 4.99 -12.94
N ASN A 81 -20.29 3.68 -12.88
CA ASN A 81 -21.12 2.76 -12.12
C ASN A 81 -20.28 1.91 -11.17
N THR A 82 -20.87 1.54 -10.03
CA THR A 82 -20.18 0.78 -8.97
C THR A 82 -20.82 -0.58 -8.78
N VAL A 83 -19.97 -1.61 -8.69
CA VAL A 83 -20.31 -2.95 -8.19
C VAL A 83 -19.76 -3.05 -6.77
N PHE A 84 -20.64 -3.26 -5.80
CA PHE A 84 -20.29 -3.35 -4.37
C PHE A 84 -19.88 -4.77 -3.98
N GLN A 85 -19.12 -4.92 -2.92
CA GLN A 85 -18.62 -6.17 -2.36
C GLN A 85 -19.70 -7.25 -2.16
N ARG A 86 -20.91 -6.87 -1.75
CA ARG A 86 -22.06 -7.79 -1.59
C ARG A 86 -23.04 -7.75 -2.76
N TYR A 87 -22.59 -7.29 -3.94
CA TYR A 87 -23.34 -7.19 -5.21
C TYR A 87 -24.57 -6.29 -5.17
N ALA A 88 -25.18 -6.06 -4.00
CA ALA A 88 -26.36 -5.21 -3.77
C ALA A 88 -27.52 -5.48 -4.75
N LEU A 89 -27.75 -6.74 -5.14
CA LEU A 89 -28.89 -7.12 -5.97
C LEU A 89 -30.19 -6.99 -5.16
N PHE A 90 -31.28 -6.57 -5.84
CA PHE A 90 -32.59 -6.47 -5.24
C PHE A 90 -33.23 -7.87 -5.13
N PRO A 91 -33.37 -8.47 -3.92
CA PRO A 91 -33.78 -9.87 -3.77
C PRO A 91 -35.22 -10.15 -4.17
N HIS A 92 -36.05 -9.12 -4.18
CA HIS A 92 -37.47 -9.18 -4.56
C HIS A 92 -37.70 -9.03 -6.06
N LEU A 93 -36.64 -8.73 -6.85
CA LEU A 93 -36.68 -8.62 -8.31
C LEU A 93 -35.98 -9.82 -8.95
N ASN A 94 -36.46 -10.24 -10.13
CA ASN A 94 -35.78 -11.24 -10.94
C ASN A 94 -34.52 -10.64 -11.62
N VAL A 95 -33.80 -11.46 -12.35
CA VAL A 95 -32.56 -11.04 -13.07
C VAL A 95 -32.83 -9.90 -14.06
N TYR A 96 -33.85 -10.04 -14.91
CA TYR A 96 -34.23 -9.00 -15.88
C TYR A 96 -34.56 -7.67 -15.19
N GLU A 97 -35.37 -7.72 -14.15
CA GLU A 97 -35.81 -6.52 -13.41
C GLU A 97 -34.66 -5.84 -12.69
N ASN A 98 -33.69 -6.59 -12.14
CA ASN A 98 -32.48 -6.04 -11.56
C ASN A 98 -31.67 -5.23 -12.58
N ILE A 99 -31.46 -5.81 -13.79
CA ILE A 99 -30.68 -5.14 -14.85
C ILE A 99 -31.46 -3.94 -15.41
N ALA A 100 -32.78 -4.11 -15.68
CA ALA A 100 -33.62 -3.08 -16.25
C ALA A 100 -33.89 -1.90 -15.30
N TYR A 101 -33.63 -2.04 -13.98
CA TYR A 101 -34.03 -1.07 -12.97
C TYR A 101 -33.55 0.34 -13.27
N GLY A 102 -32.27 0.52 -13.56
CA GLY A 102 -31.68 1.82 -13.89
C GLY A 102 -32.23 2.42 -15.19
N LEU A 103 -32.44 1.58 -16.21
CA LEU A 103 -32.97 2.02 -17.52
C LEU A 103 -34.39 2.57 -17.41
N LYS A 104 -35.25 1.95 -16.59
CA LYS A 104 -36.63 2.41 -16.35
C LYS A 104 -36.70 3.82 -15.73
N LEU A 105 -35.67 4.24 -15.01
CA LEU A 105 -35.59 5.56 -14.37
C LEU A 105 -34.88 6.60 -15.22
N LYS A 106 -33.99 6.15 -16.14
CA LYS A 106 -33.18 7.02 -16.96
C LYS A 106 -34.01 7.76 -18.00
N LYS A 107 -33.74 9.07 -18.13
CA LYS A 107 -34.29 9.91 -19.19
C LYS A 107 -33.18 10.20 -20.20
N VAL A 108 -33.50 10.10 -21.49
CA VAL A 108 -32.58 10.32 -22.61
C VAL A 108 -33.08 11.49 -23.46
N LYS A 109 -32.15 12.24 -24.02
CA LYS A 109 -32.46 13.23 -25.03
C LYS A 109 -32.63 12.53 -26.37
N VAL A 110 -33.77 12.68 -27.00
CA VAL A 110 -34.04 12.16 -28.36
C VAL A 110 -34.23 13.35 -29.26
N THR A 111 -33.52 13.34 -30.39
CA THR A 111 -33.63 14.41 -31.39
C THR A 111 -34.58 13.95 -32.49
N TYR A 112 -35.61 14.73 -32.72
CA TYR A 112 -36.59 14.56 -33.82
C TYR A 112 -36.39 15.62 -34.85
N GLU A 113 -36.60 15.29 -36.11
CA GLU A 113 -36.71 16.26 -37.18
C GLU A 113 -38.20 16.63 -37.39
N ASP A 114 -38.53 17.91 -37.30
CA ASP A 114 -39.90 18.38 -37.52
C ASP A 114 -40.23 18.34 -39.02
N THR A 115 -41.49 18.59 -39.36
CA THR A 115 -42.00 18.60 -40.76
C THR A 115 -41.36 19.67 -41.63
N VAL A 116 -40.56 20.57 -41.05
CA VAL A 116 -39.90 21.70 -41.71
C VAL A 116 -38.38 21.51 -41.73
N GLY A 117 -37.84 20.38 -41.20
CA GLY A 117 -36.42 20.08 -41.20
C GLY A 117 -35.66 20.62 -39.94
N ASN A 118 -36.35 21.12 -38.94
CA ASN A 118 -35.70 21.58 -37.70
C ASN A 118 -35.51 20.43 -36.73
N GLN A 119 -34.35 20.39 -36.09
CA GLN A 119 -34.06 19.43 -34.99
C GLN A 119 -34.71 19.88 -33.70
N ILE A 120 -35.62 19.07 -33.14
CA ILE A 120 -36.25 19.26 -31.85
C ILE A 120 -35.76 18.22 -30.87
N GLU A 121 -35.15 18.66 -29.77
CA GLU A 121 -34.76 17.78 -28.64
C GLU A 121 -35.94 17.55 -27.70
N ARG A 122 -36.24 16.29 -27.40
CA ARG A 122 -37.19 15.89 -26.34
C ARG A 122 -36.51 15.01 -25.33
N ILE A 123 -36.96 15.13 -24.06
CA ILE A 123 -36.47 14.23 -22.98
C ILE A 123 -37.52 13.14 -22.80
N GLU A 124 -37.14 11.92 -23.10
CA GLU A 124 -38.05 10.76 -23.07
C GLU A 124 -37.45 9.64 -22.20
N ARG A 125 -38.28 8.66 -21.86
CA ARG A 125 -37.83 7.41 -21.23
C ARG A 125 -37.61 6.36 -22.32
N PHE A 126 -36.76 5.39 -22.04
CA PHE A 126 -36.62 4.22 -22.93
C PHE A 126 -37.95 3.50 -23.09
N THR A 127 -38.24 3.06 -24.31
CA THR A 127 -39.35 2.17 -24.60
C THR A 127 -39.11 0.77 -24.01
N LYS A 128 -40.14 -0.05 -23.94
CA LYS A 128 -40.01 -1.41 -23.42
C LYS A 128 -39.09 -2.24 -24.33
N GLU A 129 -39.19 -2.06 -25.64
CA GLU A 129 -38.39 -2.75 -26.65
C GLU A 129 -36.92 -2.39 -26.53
N GLU A 130 -36.58 -1.11 -26.35
CA GLU A 130 -35.19 -0.65 -26.13
C GLU A 130 -34.61 -1.19 -24.84
N ILE A 131 -35.40 -1.23 -23.74
CA ILE A 131 -34.97 -1.84 -22.46
C ILE A 131 -34.69 -3.33 -22.66
N ASP A 132 -35.59 -4.05 -23.35
CA ASP A 132 -35.44 -5.49 -23.60
C ASP A 132 -34.17 -5.81 -24.40
N GLU A 133 -33.91 -5.04 -25.44
CA GLU A 133 -32.69 -5.18 -26.24
C GLU A 133 -31.41 -4.94 -25.42
N LYS A 134 -31.38 -3.86 -24.64
CA LYS A 134 -30.23 -3.51 -23.78
C LYS A 134 -29.99 -4.57 -22.70
N VAL A 135 -31.04 -5.09 -22.06
CA VAL A 135 -30.95 -6.14 -21.04
C VAL A 135 -30.41 -7.44 -21.66
N LYS A 136 -30.93 -7.86 -22.82
CA LYS A 136 -30.45 -9.04 -23.52
C LYS A 136 -28.97 -8.91 -23.92
N LYS A 137 -28.60 -7.73 -24.44
CA LYS A 137 -27.19 -7.44 -24.74
C LYS A 137 -26.30 -7.51 -23.51
N ALA A 138 -26.72 -6.97 -22.37
CA ALA A 138 -25.98 -7.03 -21.12
C ALA A 138 -25.83 -8.46 -20.60
N LEU A 139 -26.91 -9.26 -20.66
CA LEU A 139 -26.89 -10.69 -20.27
C LEU A 139 -25.95 -11.50 -21.15
N LYS A 140 -25.94 -11.26 -22.46
CA LYS A 140 -25.03 -11.89 -23.39
C LYS A 140 -23.56 -11.56 -23.08
N MET A 141 -23.26 -10.35 -22.65
CA MET A 141 -21.89 -9.96 -22.29
C MET A 141 -21.32 -10.69 -21.08
N VAL A 142 -22.21 -11.17 -20.19
CA VAL A 142 -21.85 -11.91 -18.98
C VAL A 142 -22.18 -13.41 -19.08
N ASP A 143 -22.48 -13.92 -20.28
CA ASP A 143 -22.79 -15.32 -20.61
C ASP A 143 -23.94 -15.92 -19.75
N LEU A 144 -25.06 -15.14 -19.58
CA LEU A 144 -26.24 -15.52 -18.79
C LEU A 144 -27.56 -15.23 -19.55
N GLU A 145 -27.63 -15.47 -20.87
CA GLU A 145 -28.79 -15.15 -21.72
C GLU A 145 -30.11 -15.81 -21.28
N ASP A 146 -30.06 -17.03 -20.73
CA ASP A 146 -31.25 -17.78 -20.35
C ASP A 146 -31.71 -17.53 -18.90
N PHE A 147 -31.11 -16.56 -18.20
CA PHE A 147 -31.34 -16.31 -16.77
C PHE A 147 -32.38 -15.22 -16.48
N GLU A 148 -32.95 -14.58 -17.47
CA GLU A 148 -33.80 -13.37 -17.35
C GLU A 148 -34.90 -13.49 -16.29
N LYS A 149 -35.60 -14.65 -16.24
CA LYS A 149 -36.76 -14.89 -15.35
C LYS A 149 -36.38 -15.47 -14.00
N ARG A 150 -35.11 -15.83 -13.75
CA ARG A 150 -34.68 -16.46 -12.52
C ARG A 150 -34.67 -15.46 -11.36
N SER A 151 -34.97 -15.95 -10.16
CA SER A 151 -34.76 -15.18 -8.93
C SER A 151 -33.29 -15.07 -8.64
N VAL A 152 -32.81 -13.87 -8.27
CA VAL A 152 -31.40 -13.64 -7.93
C VAL A 152 -30.97 -14.41 -6.67
N THR A 153 -31.90 -14.77 -5.79
CA THR A 153 -31.64 -15.54 -4.58
C THR A 153 -31.32 -17.01 -4.84
N THR A 154 -31.64 -17.53 -6.04
CA THR A 154 -31.34 -18.92 -6.45
C THR A 154 -30.00 -19.05 -7.20
N LEU A 155 -29.30 -17.97 -7.41
CA LEU A 155 -28.04 -17.91 -8.15
C LEU A 155 -26.84 -18.19 -7.25
N SER A 156 -25.79 -18.81 -7.82
CA SER A 156 -24.48 -18.90 -7.15
C SER A 156 -23.85 -17.52 -6.98
N GLY A 157 -22.87 -17.38 -6.07
CA GLY A 157 -22.16 -16.11 -5.85
C GLY A 157 -21.56 -15.54 -7.14
N GLY A 158 -20.90 -16.34 -7.97
CA GLY A 158 -20.36 -15.90 -9.25
C GLY A 158 -21.45 -15.47 -10.25
N GLN A 159 -22.61 -16.15 -10.28
CA GLN A 159 -23.74 -15.72 -11.11
C GLN A 159 -24.33 -14.41 -10.62
N GLN A 160 -24.49 -14.23 -9.30
CA GLN A 160 -24.95 -12.96 -8.72
C GLN A 160 -23.99 -11.81 -9.06
N GLN A 161 -22.69 -12.03 -9.01
CA GLN A 161 -21.68 -11.07 -9.41
C GLN A 161 -21.82 -10.67 -10.88
N ARG A 162 -21.93 -11.64 -11.79
CA ARG A 162 -22.14 -11.37 -13.23
C ARG A 162 -23.41 -10.55 -13.47
N ILE A 163 -24.50 -10.83 -12.75
CA ILE A 163 -25.73 -10.03 -12.85
C ILE A 163 -25.51 -8.60 -12.30
N ALA A 164 -24.73 -8.43 -11.23
CA ALA A 164 -24.41 -7.09 -10.72
C ALA A 164 -23.57 -6.30 -11.74
N ILE A 165 -22.63 -6.96 -12.42
CA ILE A 165 -21.87 -6.36 -13.51
C ILE A 165 -22.78 -6.02 -14.71
N ALA A 166 -23.68 -6.96 -15.11
CA ALA A 166 -24.63 -6.69 -16.20
C ALA A 166 -25.53 -5.48 -15.87
N ARG A 167 -26.00 -5.35 -14.63
CA ARG A 167 -26.75 -4.19 -14.14
C ARG A 167 -25.91 -2.89 -14.21
N ALA A 168 -24.64 -2.98 -13.92
CA ALA A 168 -23.75 -1.83 -13.98
C ALA A 168 -23.44 -1.38 -15.40
N ILE A 169 -23.17 -2.32 -16.33
CA ILE A 169 -22.78 -2.02 -17.72
C ILE A 169 -23.96 -1.66 -18.62
N VAL A 170 -25.20 -2.05 -18.28
CA VAL A 170 -26.38 -1.80 -19.11
C VAL A 170 -26.65 -0.29 -19.38
N ASN A 171 -26.16 0.56 -18.49
CA ASN A 171 -26.22 2.02 -18.62
C ASN A 171 -25.10 2.60 -19.47
N GLU A 172 -24.19 1.76 -20.01
CA GLU A 172 -23.07 2.15 -20.84
C GLU A 172 -22.16 3.19 -20.12
N PRO A 173 -21.63 2.88 -18.92
CA PRO A 173 -20.75 3.79 -18.20
C PRO A 173 -19.38 3.88 -18.91
N GLU A 174 -18.69 5.00 -18.72
CA GLU A 174 -17.31 5.16 -19.20
C GLU A 174 -16.31 4.43 -18.29
N ILE A 175 -16.67 4.30 -17.00
CA ILE A 175 -15.83 3.66 -15.98
C ILE A 175 -16.69 2.74 -15.12
N LEU A 176 -16.19 1.53 -14.89
CA LEU A 176 -16.74 0.58 -13.93
C LEU A 176 -15.86 0.52 -12.69
N LEU A 177 -16.47 0.82 -11.55
CA LEU A 177 -15.83 0.76 -10.24
C LEU A 177 -16.20 -0.55 -9.55
N LEU A 178 -15.21 -1.28 -9.05
CA LEU A 178 -15.36 -2.60 -8.45
C LEU A 178 -14.73 -2.60 -7.05
N ASP A 179 -15.56 -2.66 -6.02
CA ASP A 179 -15.14 -2.63 -4.61
C ASP A 179 -15.11 -4.05 -4.04
N GLU A 180 -13.94 -4.67 -3.96
CA GLU A 180 -13.67 -6.04 -3.49
C GLU A 180 -14.67 -7.08 -4.03
N PRO A 181 -14.94 -7.14 -5.35
CA PRO A 181 -16.06 -7.92 -5.87
C PRO A 181 -15.86 -9.43 -5.73
N LEU A 182 -14.64 -9.93 -5.53
CA LEU A 182 -14.34 -11.36 -5.40
C LEU A 182 -14.23 -11.81 -3.92
N GLY A 183 -14.27 -10.87 -2.96
CA GLY A 183 -14.05 -11.17 -1.55
C GLY A 183 -15.05 -12.16 -0.90
N ALA A 184 -16.24 -12.32 -1.48
CA ALA A 184 -17.27 -13.23 -0.98
C ALA A 184 -17.19 -14.66 -1.59
N LEU A 185 -16.26 -14.93 -2.52
CA LEU A 185 -16.14 -16.20 -3.23
C LEU A 185 -15.08 -17.11 -2.59
N ASP A 186 -15.28 -18.43 -2.70
CA ASP A 186 -14.25 -19.41 -2.36
C ASP A 186 -13.05 -19.33 -3.33
N LEU A 187 -11.91 -19.90 -2.94
CA LEU A 187 -10.64 -19.79 -3.66
C LEU A 187 -10.73 -20.26 -5.12
N LYS A 188 -11.43 -21.38 -5.39
CA LYS A 188 -11.54 -21.93 -6.75
C LYS A 188 -12.39 -21.02 -7.63
N MET A 189 -13.58 -20.65 -7.13
CA MET A 189 -14.47 -19.73 -7.86
C MET A 189 -13.82 -18.36 -8.07
N ARG A 190 -13.00 -17.90 -7.12
CA ARG A 190 -12.26 -16.62 -7.24
C ARG A 190 -11.32 -16.65 -8.43
N LYS A 191 -10.50 -17.71 -8.59
CA LYS A 191 -9.59 -17.86 -9.73
C LYS A 191 -10.29 -17.89 -11.08
N ASP A 192 -11.40 -18.63 -11.16
CA ASP A 192 -12.21 -18.68 -12.40
C ASP A 192 -12.77 -17.28 -12.72
N MET A 193 -13.29 -16.58 -11.71
CA MET A 193 -13.84 -15.22 -11.87
C MET A 193 -12.81 -14.15 -12.20
N GLN A 194 -11.56 -14.27 -11.76
CA GLN A 194 -10.46 -13.36 -12.17
C GLN A 194 -10.27 -13.40 -13.69
N LEU A 195 -10.18 -14.60 -14.27
CA LEU A 195 -10.04 -14.77 -15.72
C LEU A 195 -11.24 -14.20 -16.46
N GLU A 196 -12.46 -14.49 -15.98
CA GLU A 196 -13.70 -13.98 -16.59
C GLU A 196 -13.79 -12.45 -16.53
N LEU A 197 -13.41 -11.81 -15.41
CA LEU A 197 -13.39 -10.35 -15.29
C LEU A 197 -12.40 -9.72 -16.28
N LYS A 198 -11.22 -10.33 -16.43
CA LYS A 198 -10.20 -9.85 -17.38
C LYS A 198 -10.71 -9.98 -18.84
N GLU A 199 -11.40 -11.08 -19.16
CA GLU A 199 -12.03 -11.24 -20.49
C GLU A 199 -13.17 -10.26 -20.72
N MET A 200 -14.04 -10.06 -19.72
CA MET A 200 -15.11 -9.07 -19.78
C MET A 200 -14.56 -7.65 -20.00
N HIS A 201 -13.50 -7.27 -19.28
CA HIS A 201 -12.82 -5.99 -19.52
C HIS A 201 -12.38 -5.82 -20.97
N LYS A 202 -11.71 -6.85 -21.53
CA LYS A 202 -11.29 -6.84 -22.96
C LYS A 202 -12.47 -6.76 -23.93
N LYS A 203 -13.57 -7.47 -23.67
CA LYS A 203 -14.79 -7.45 -24.49
C LYS A 203 -15.51 -6.09 -24.44
N LEU A 204 -15.54 -5.46 -23.26
CA LEU A 204 -16.24 -4.19 -23.04
C LEU A 204 -15.43 -2.98 -23.53
N GLY A 205 -14.11 -3.01 -23.39
CA GLY A 205 -13.20 -1.92 -23.75
C GLY A 205 -13.38 -0.63 -22.94
N ILE A 206 -14.09 -0.67 -21.79
CA ILE A 206 -14.27 0.44 -20.85
C ILE A 206 -13.21 0.39 -19.76
N THR A 207 -13.03 1.49 -19.04
CA THR A 207 -12.06 1.57 -17.95
C THR A 207 -12.59 0.86 -16.70
N PHE A 208 -11.76 0.00 -16.08
CA PHE A 208 -12.06 -0.62 -14.80
C PHE A 208 -11.16 -0.03 -13.71
N ILE A 209 -11.79 0.34 -12.59
CA ILE A 209 -11.08 0.69 -11.35
C ILE A 209 -11.48 -0.35 -10.31
N TYR A 210 -10.51 -1.12 -9.88
CA TYR A 210 -10.67 -2.29 -9.03
C TYR A 210 -10.03 -2.05 -7.66
N VAL A 211 -10.69 -2.42 -6.58
CA VAL A 211 -10.15 -2.37 -5.22
C VAL A 211 -10.04 -3.78 -4.69
N THR A 212 -8.89 -4.14 -4.15
CA THR A 212 -8.65 -5.41 -3.48
C THR A 212 -7.55 -5.29 -2.41
N HIS A 213 -7.49 -6.24 -1.52
CA HIS A 213 -6.36 -6.52 -0.64
C HIS A 213 -5.61 -7.81 -1.06
N ASP A 214 -6.08 -8.51 -2.09
CA ASP A 214 -5.49 -9.74 -2.62
C ASP A 214 -4.44 -9.41 -3.70
N GLN A 215 -3.20 -9.81 -3.43
CA GLN A 215 -2.05 -9.55 -4.32
C GLN A 215 -2.18 -10.33 -5.63
N GLU A 216 -2.65 -11.59 -5.59
CA GLU A 216 -2.82 -12.43 -6.78
C GLU A 216 -3.83 -11.80 -7.76
N GLU A 217 -4.92 -11.22 -7.23
CA GLU A 217 -5.91 -10.49 -8.04
C GLU A 217 -5.27 -9.30 -8.77
N ALA A 218 -4.55 -8.45 -8.02
CA ALA A 218 -3.92 -7.25 -8.56
C ALA A 218 -2.87 -7.59 -9.62
N LEU A 219 -1.98 -8.55 -9.35
CA LEU A 219 -0.90 -8.92 -10.26
C LEU A 219 -1.41 -9.64 -11.52
N THR A 220 -2.52 -10.40 -11.43
CA THR A 220 -3.03 -11.21 -12.55
C THR A 220 -3.89 -10.42 -13.51
N MET A 221 -4.72 -9.49 -13.01
CA MET A 221 -5.76 -8.85 -13.81
C MET A 221 -5.36 -7.48 -14.35
N SER A 222 -4.51 -6.74 -13.64
CA SER A 222 -4.31 -5.31 -13.88
C SER A 222 -3.36 -5.00 -15.04
N ASP A 223 -3.59 -3.85 -15.68
CA ASP A 223 -2.60 -3.17 -16.52
C ASP A 223 -1.69 -2.30 -15.64
N THR A 224 -2.27 -1.68 -14.59
CA THR A 224 -1.57 -0.82 -13.63
C THR A 224 -2.03 -1.15 -12.21
N VAL A 225 -1.09 -1.25 -11.29
CA VAL A 225 -1.33 -1.42 -9.84
C VAL A 225 -0.93 -0.15 -9.11
N VAL A 226 -1.80 0.32 -8.21
CA VAL A 226 -1.55 1.43 -7.29
C VAL A 226 -1.47 0.85 -5.88
N VAL A 227 -0.28 0.76 -5.32
CA VAL A 227 -0.07 0.28 -3.96
C VAL A 227 -0.29 1.43 -2.99
N MET A 228 -1.18 1.22 -2.00
CA MET A 228 -1.52 2.22 -1.00
C MET A 228 -1.19 1.72 0.41
N LYS A 229 -0.70 2.65 1.26
CA LYS A 229 -0.50 2.46 2.69
C LYS A 229 -0.82 3.78 3.41
N ASP A 230 -1.51 3.72 4.54
CA ASP A 230 -1.80 4.87 5.42
C ASP A 230 -2.31 6.12 4.68
N GLY A 231 -3.30 5.91 3.80
CA GLY A 231 -3.90 6.99 3.00
C GLY A 231 -3.06 7.49 1.82
N LYS A 232 -1.82 7.02 1.65
CA LYS A 232 -0.85 7.49 0.64
C LYS A 232 -0.63 6.45 -0.45
N ILE A 233 -0.32 6.91 -1.65
CA ILE A 233 0.19 6.05 -2.72
C ILE A 233 1.68 5.80 -2.46
N GLN A 234 2.06 4.54 -2.37
CA GLN A 234 3.46 4.12 -2.22
C GLN A 234 4.13 3.93 -3.57
N GLN A 235 3.46 3.24 -4.49
CA GLN A 235 3.99 2.97 -5.84
C GLN A 235 2.86 2.84 -6.86
N ILE A 236 3.13 3.26 -8.08
CA ILE A 236 2.29 3.03 -9.25
C ILE A 236 3.17 2.40 -10.33
N GLY A 237 2.74 1.28 -10.89
CA GLY A 237 3.49 0.59 -11.93
C GLY A 237 2.70 -0.55 -12.57
N THR A 238 3.32 -1.22 -13.54
CA THR A 238 2.79 -2.49 -14.04
C THR A 238 2.91 -3.58 -12.96
N PRO A 239 2.17 -4.68 -13.03
CA PRO A 239 2.34 -5.80 -12.12
C PRO A 239 3.80 -6.27 -11.99
N GLN A 240 4.53 -6.29 -13.11
CA GLN A 240 5.94 -6.68 -13.13
C GLN A 240 6.84 -5.66 -12.41
N ASP A 241 6.64 -4.35 -12.65
CA ASP A 241 7.41 -3.31 -11.97
C ASP A 241 7.21 -3.37 -10.46
N ILE A 242 5.94 -3.52 -10.02
CA ILE A 242 5.60 -3.59 -8.59
C ILE A 242 6.23 -4.82 -7.91
N TYR A 243 6.30 -5.95 -8.63
CA TYR A 243 6.87 -7.20 -8.10
C TYR A 243 8.40 -7.21 -8.13
N ASN A 244 9.01 -6.81 -9.25
CA ASN A 244 10.46 -6.93 -9.48
C ASN A 244 11.24 -5.72 -8.96
N GLU A 245 10.65 -4.50 -9.02
CA GLU A 245 11.30 -3.23 -8.70
C GLU A 245 10.50 -2.46 -7.63
N PRO A 246 10.28 -3.04 -6.42
CA PRO A 246 9.60 -2.34 -5.34
C PRO A 246 10.39 -1.12 -4.89
N VAL A 247 9.70 0.02 -4.69
CA VAL A 247 10.37 1.27 -4.31
C VAL A 247 10.85 1.30 -2.87
N ASN A 248 10.24 0.49 -2.00
CA ASN A 248 10.60 0.40 -0.59
C ASN A 248 10.30 -1.00 -0.01
N SER A 249 10.76 -1.23 1.21
CA SER A 249 10.62 -2.51 1.89
C SER A 249 9.17 -2.91 2.15
N PHE A 250 8.28 -1.94 2.39
CA PHE A 250 6.85 -2.22 2.54
C PHE A 250 6.26 -2.81 1.26
N VAL A 251 6.51 -2.21 0.11
CA VAL A 251 6.00 -2.74 -1.17
C VAL A 251 6.58 -4.12 -1.46
N ALA A 252 7.88 -4.31 -1.20
CA ALA A 252 8.56 -5.60 -1.38
C ALA A 252 7.91 -6.72 -0.57
N ASP A 253 7.68 -6.47 0.74
CA ASP A 253 7.10 -7.43 1.68
C ASP A 253 5.60 -7.65 1.43
N PHE A 254 4.88 -6.57 1.16
CA PHE A 254 3.43 -6.62 0.95
C PHE A 254 3.04 -7.35 -0.34
N ILE A 255 3.85 -7.30 -1.42
CA ILE A 255 3.50 -7.88 -2.74
C ILE A 255 3.81 -9.36 -2.85
N GLY A 256 4.64 -9.90 -2.01
CA GLY A 256 5.01 -11.32 -2.03
C GLY A 256 6.14 -11.64 -1.05
N GLU A 257 6.30 -12.91 -0.77
CA GLU A 257 7.43 -13.35 0.07
C GLU A 257 8.75 -12.81 -0.48
N SER A 258 9.55 -12.20 0.38
CA SER A 258 10.81 -11.56 0.00
C SER A 258 11.87 -11.82 1.05
N ASN A 259 13.10 -12.01 0.59
CA ASN A 259 14.27 -11.85 1.45
C ASN A 259 14.66 -10.37 1.42
N ILE A 260 14.50 -9.67 2.53
CA ILE A 260 14.87 -8.25 2.68
C ILE A 260 16.03 -8.16 3.65
N TYR A 261 17.11 -7.48 3.25
CA TYR A 261 18.31 -7.34 4.06
C TYR A 261 18.80 -5.90 4.12
N SER A 262 19.33 -5.50 5.26
CA SER A 262 20.10 -4.26 5.32
C SER A 262 21.45 -4.45 4.64
N GLY A 263 21.73 -3.62 3.64
CA GLY A 263 22.97 -3.67 2.85
C GLY A 263 23.81 -2.41 2.95
N THR A 264 25.01 -2.47 2.38
CA THR A 264 25.89 -1.30 2.20
C THR A 264 26.57 -1.40 0.85
N ILE A 265 26.57 -0.34 0.09
CA ILE A 265 27.28 -0.25 -1.18
C ILE A 265 28.79 -0.19 -0.91
N VAL A 266 29.55 -1.12 -1.48
CA VAL A 266 30.99 -1.25 -1.24
C VAL A 266 31.84 -0.99 -2.48
N GLY A 267 31.23 -0.70 -3.61
CA GLY A 267 31.88 -0.38 -4.89
C GLY A 267 30.86 -0.23 -5.99
N LYS A 268 31.29 0.14 -7.17
CA LYS A 268 30.43 0.26 -8.34
C LYS A 268 29.77 -1.09 -8.64
N ASN A 269 28.43 -1.12 -8.69
CA ASN A 269 27.64 -2.34 -8.90
C ASN A 269 27.98 -3.48 -7.90
N LYS A 270 28.28 -3.11 -6.63
CA LYS A 270 28.62 -4.06 -5.57
C LYS A 270 27.94 -3.69 -4.27
N VAL A 271 27.16 -4.62 -3.73
CA VAL A 271 26.48 -4.47 -2.45
C VAL A 271 26.94 -5.55 -1.47
N ARG A 272 27.09 -5.18 -0.19
CA ARG A 272 27.39 -6.14 0.90
C ARG A 272 26.14 -6.33 1.74
N PHE A 273 25.67 -7.58 1.82
CA PHE A 273 24.62 -8.03 2.75
C PHE A 273 24.91 -9.48 3.16
N ILE A 274 24.26 -10.01 4.19
CA ILE A 274 24.52 -11.35 4.78
C ILE A 274 26.02 -11.71 4.89
N ASN A 275 26.83 -10.72 5.28
CA ASN A 275 28.29 -10.82 5.41
C ASN A 275 29.06 -11.19 4.14
N LYS A 276 28.49 -10.99 2.95
CA LYS A 276 29.11 -11.24 1.65
C LYS A 276 28.93 -10.03 0.72
N VAL A 277 29.83 -9.94 -0.27
CA VAL A 277 29.74 -8.94 -1.35
C VAL A 277 29.18 -9.62 -2.57
N PHE A 278 28.14 -9.02 -3.15
CA PHE A 278 27.49 -9.47 -4.37
C PHE A 278 27.65 -8.41 -5.45
N ASP A 279 27.72 -8.87 -6.70
CA ASP A 279 27.55 -7.99 -7.85
C ASP A 279 26.05 -7.71 -8.02
N CYS A 280 25.69 -6.48 -8.42
CA CYS A 280 24.33 -6.04 -8.69
C CYS A 280 24.31 -5.15 -9.94
N VAL A 281 23.13 -4.85 -10.47
CA VAL A 281 22.98 -4.00 -11.65
C VAL A 281 22.74 -2.53 -11.28
N ASP A 282 22.25 -2.27 -10.09
CA ASP A 282 21.90 -0.94 -9.60
C ASP A 282 23.15 -0.11 -9.27
N ASP A 283 23.08 1.19 -9.51
CA ASP A 283 24.15 2.14 -9.23
C ASP A 283 23.74 3.10 -8.10
N PHE A 284 24.41 3.01 -6.97
CA PHE A 284 24.19 3.78 -5.74
C PHE A 284 25.51 4.39 -5.25
N GLU A 285 25.42 5.35 -4.35
CA GLU A 285 26.62 6.03 -3.81
C GLU A 285 27.45 5.08 -2.91
N LEU A 286 28.77 5.24 -2.99
CA LEU A 286 29.67 4.43 -2.19
C LEU A 286 29.44 4.67 -0.68
N ASN A 287 29.35 3.58 0.10
CA ASN A 287 29.03 3.54 1.52
C ASN A 287 27.57 3.88 1.87
N GLU A 288 26.71 4.07 0.87
CA GLU A 288 25.29 4.24 1.13
C GLU A 288 24.70 3.00 1.83
N LYS A 289 23.82 3.25 2.81
CA LYS A 289 23.02 2.23 3.48
C LYS A 289 21.76 2.01 2.66
N VAL A 290 21.52 0.77 2.31
CA VAL A 290 20.43 0.37 1.40
C VAL A 290 19.65 -0.81 1.96
N ASP A 291 18.43 -1.00 1.47
CA ASP A 291 17.70 -2.23 1.60
C ASP A 291 17.88 -3.07 0.33
N VAL A 292 18.13 -4.36 0.51
CA VAL A 292 18.35 -5.32 -0.58
C VAL A 292 17.23 -6.33 -0.58
N VAL A 293 16.55 -6.48 -1.72
CA VAL A 293 15.48 -7.46 -1.91
C VAL A 293 15.93 -8.56 -2.85
N VAL A 294 15.68 -9.80 -2.45
CA VAL A 294 15.89 -11.00 -3.28
C VAL A 294 14.66 -11.89 -3.17
N ARG A 295 14.04 -12.23 -4.29
CA ARG A 295 12.89 -13.13 -4.28
C ARG A 295 13.32 -14.57 -3.95
N PRO A 296 12.53 -15.35 -3.20
CA PRO A 296 12.87 -16.73 -2.83
C PRO A 296 13.10 -17.68 -4.02
N GLU A 297 12.43 -17.46 -5.13
CA GLU A 297 12.57 -18.21 -6.38
C GLU A 297 13.87 -17.92 -7.15
N ASP A 298 14.51 -16.78 -6.86
CA ASP A 298 15.74 -16.34 -7.50
C ASP A 298 16.98 -16.81 -6.76
N VAL A 299 16.80 -17.29 -5.51
CA VAL A 299 17.87 -17.94 -4.75
C VAL A 299 18.06 -19.37 -5.23
N LYS A 300 19.20 -19.66 -5.87
CA LYS A 300 19.47 -20.99 -6.45
C LYS A 300 20.46 -21.80 -5.61
N ILE A 301 20.05 -23.00 -5.21
CA ILE A 301 20.95 -23.96 -4.57
C ILE A 301 21.86 -24.59 -5.63
N VAL A 302 23.16 -24.51 -5.40
CA VAL A 302 24.20 -25.00 -6.32
C VAL A 302 25.19 -25.86 -5.59
N PRO A 303 26.04 -26.67 -6.33
CA PRO A 303 27.14 -27.38 -5.72
C PRO A 303 28.08 -26.45 -4.92
N GLU A 304 28.64 -26.96 -3.84
CA GLU A 304 29.44 -26.18 -2.87
C GLU A 304 30.56 -25.35 -3.52
N GLU A 305 31.15 -25.87 -4.59
CA GLU A 305 32.26 -25.24 -5.33
C GLU A 305 31.81 -24.01 -6.14
N LYS A 306 30.53 -23.92 -6.49
CA LYS A 306 29.94 -22.83 -7.30
C LYS A 306 29.15 -21.83 -6.47
N GLY A 307 28.94 -22.10 -5.19
CA GLY A 307 28.11 -21.26 -4.34
C GLY A 307 28.85 -20.04 -3.79
N MET A 308 28.15 -18.95 -3.73
CA MET A 308 28.62 -17.68 -3.15
C MET A 308 28.48 -17.67 -1.63
N VAL A 309 27.42 -18.28 -1.11
CA VAL A 309 27.09 -18.31 0.32
C VAL A 309 26.78 -19.74 0.75
N LYS A 310 27.36 -20.16 1.88
CA LYS A 310 27.14 -21.49 2.49
C LYS A 310 26.25 -21.33 3.71
N GLY A 311 25.32 -22.27 3.89
CA GLY A 311 24.43 -22.31 5.05
C GLY A 311 23.91 -23.72 5.32
N VAL A 312 23.00 -23.80 6.27
CA VAL A 312 22.36 -25.03 6.71
C VAL A 312 20.85 -24.89 6.58
N ILE A 313 20.18 -25.87 5.98
CA ILE A 313 18.72 -25.89 5.90
C ILE A 313 18.12 -26.05 7.30
N SER A 314 17.34 -25.10 7.76
CA SER A 314 16.64 -25.10 9.04
C SER A 314 15.19 -25.56 8.92
N SER A 315 14.57 -25.35 7.76
CA SER A 315 13.18 -25.74 7.46
C SER A 315 13.01 -26.11 6.00
N CYS A 316 12.13 -27.09 5.71
CA CYS A 316 11.75 -27.49 4.35
C CYS A 316 10.28 -27.90 4.33
N ILE A 317 9.42 -27.13 3.68
CA ILE A 317 7.98 -27.32 3.63
C ILE A 317 7.51 -27.44 2.18
N PHE A 318 6.78 -28.51 1.86
CA PHE A 318 6.19 -28.68 0.54
C PHE A 318 4.89 -27.87 0.41
N LYS A 319 4.84 -26.94 -0.52
CA LYS A 319 3.70 -26.02 -0.80
C LYS A 319 2.83 -26.50 -1.98
N GLY A 320 2.86 -27.78 -2.34
CA GLY A 320 2.08 -28.38 -3.42
C GLY A 320 2.75 -28.39 -4.79
N VAL A 321 3.45 -27.35 -5.19
CA VAL A 321 4.16 -27.23 -6.48
C VAL A 321 5.67 -27.01 -6.32
N HIS A 322 6.10 -26.47 -5.19
CA HIS A 322 7.49 -26.23 -4.84
C HIS A 322 7.72 -26.50 -3.34
N TYR A 323 8.99 -26.62 -2.98
CA TYR A 323 9.43 -26.61 -1.59
C TYR A 323 9.83 -25.18 -1.22
N GLN A 324 9.32 -24.71 -0.09
CA GLN A 324 9.82 -23.52 0.57
C GLN A 324 10.77 -23.94 1.66
N MET A 325 12.00 -23.46 1.60
CA MET A 325 13.06 -23.80 2.52
C MET A 325 13.61 -22.54 3.17
N THR A 326 14.00 -22.66 4.42
CA THR A 326 14.77 -21.62 5.12
C THR A 326 16.19 -22.14 5.32
N MET A 327 17.17 -21.37 4.88
CA MET A 327 18.59 -21.65 5.07
C MET A 327 19.17 -20.62 6.05
N MET A 328 19.88 -21.10 7.06
CA MET A 328 20.60 -20.26 8.02
C MET A 328 22.01 -19.94 7.52
N VAL A 329 22.34 -18.63 7.45
CA VAL A 329 23.69 -18.12 7.13
C VAL A 329 24.17 -17.28 8.31
N GLY A 330 24.83 -17.92 9.25
CA GLY A 330 25.12 -17.30 10.55
C GLY A 330 23.84 -17.03 11.33
N ARG A 331 23.50 -15.76 11.52
CA ARG A 331 22.23 -15.34 12.15
C ARG A 331 21.14 -14.99 11.13
N SER A 332 21.51 -14.81 9.86
CA SER A 332 20.56 -14.40 8.82
C SER A 332 19.83 -15.62 8.24
N GLU A 333 18.55 -15.45 8.00
CA GLU A 333 17.70 -16.41 7.31
C GLU A 333 17.63 -16.08 5.82
N VAL A 334 17.66 -17.12 4.98
CA VAL A 334 17.45 -17.01 3.53
C VAL A 334 16.32 -17.95 3.15
N VAL A 335 15.20 -17.41 2.72
CA VAL A 335 14.06 -18.16 2.20
C VAL A 335 14.33 -18.52 0.74
N ILE A 336 14.11 -19.78 0.39
CA ILE A 336 14.40 -20.35 -0.93
C ILE A 336 13.18 -21.09 -1.44
N GLN A 337 12.76 -20.85 -2.67
CA GLN A 337 11.77 -21.66 -3.37
C GLN A 337 12.44 -22.52 -4.43
N SER A 338 12.19 -23.84 -4.39
CA SER A 338 12.78 -24.79 -5.34
C SER A 338 11.84 -25.96 -5.62
N THR A 339 11.91 -26.52 -6.82
CA THR A 339 11.21 -27.77 -7.17
C THR A 339 11.83 -29.00 -6.50
N LYS A 340 13.06 -28.90 -5.98
CA LYS A 340 13.76 -29.94 -5.25
C LYS A 340 13.82 -29.60 -3.77
N GLY A 341 13.42 -30.54 -2.90
CA GLY A 341 13.56 -30.42 -1.45
C GLY A 341 14.94 -30.88 -0.98
N TYR A 342 15.36 -30.37 0.18
CA TYR A 342 16.57 -30.72 0.90
C TYR A 342 16.25 -31.08 2.36
N GLU A 343 17.08 -31.90 3.00
CA GLU A 343 16.83 -32.30 4.38
C GLU A 343 17.22 -31.23 5.38
N VAL A 344 16.45 -31.11 6.49
CA VAL A 344 16.81 -30.24 7.61
C VAL A 344 18.16 -30.68 8.20
N GLY A 345 19.07 -29.72 8.37
CA GLY A 345 20.45 -29.96 8.78
C GLY A 345 21.41 -30.15 7.62
N GLU A 346 20.96 -30.28 6.38
CA GLU A 346 21.82 -30.40 5.20
C GLU A 346 22.57 -29.09 4.94
N LYS A 347 23.86 -29.20 4.68
CA LYS A 347 24.70 -28.07 4.27
C LYS A 347 24.54 -27.83 2.78
N VAL A 348 24.16 -26.64 2.43
CA VAL A 348 23.96 -26.23 1.04
C VAL A 348 24.72 -24.95 0.73
N SER A 349 24.88 -24.68 -0.54
CA SER A 349 25.48 -23.46 -1.04
C SER A 349 24.53 -22.80 -2.03
N ILE A 350 24.40 -21.49 -1.99
CA ILE A 350 23.52 -20.74 -2.85
C ILE A 350 24.26 -19.72 -3.71
N THR A 351 23.63 -19.36 -4.84
CA THR A 351 24.01 -18.24 -5.68
C THR A 351 22.77 -17.41 -6.01
N ILE A 352 23.00 -16.11 -6.22
CA ILE A 352 22.00 -15.15 -6.65
C ILE A 352 22.60 -14.41 -7.84
N ALA A 353 21.86 -14.28 -8.94
CA ALA A 353 22.36 -13.55 -10.10
C ALA A 353 22.30 -12.03 -9.84
N PRO A 354 23.20 -11.23 -10.44
CA PRO A 354 23.20 -9.79 -10.24
C PRO A 354 21.89 -9.09 -10.60
N ASP A 355 21.19 -9.58 -11.62
CA ASP A 355 19.89 -9.06 -12.07
C ASP A 355 18.72 -9.43 -11.13
N ASP A 356 18.93 -10.41 -10.24
CA ASP A 356 17.95 -10.89 -9.27
C ASP A 356 18.12 -10.19 -7.90
N ILE A 357 19.04 -9.24 -7.78
CA ILE A 357 19.30 -8.44 -6.59
C ILE A 357 18.77 -7.03 -6.84
N HIS A 358 17.66 -6.68 -6.21
CA HIS A 358 17.09 -5.34 -6.30
C HIS A 358 17.50 -4.50 -5.08
N ILE A 359 17.96 -3.27 -5.31
CA ILE A 359 18.45 -2.37 -4.28
C ILE A 359 17.51 -1.18 -4.15
N MET A 360 17.14 -0.86 -2.92
CA MET A 360 16.28 0.27 -2.60
C MET A 360 17.00 1.23 -1.66
N HIS A 361 16.67 2.53 -1.75
CA HIS A 361 17.07 3.47 -0.72
C HIS A 361 16.48 3.03 0.62
N LYS A 362 17.29 3.11 1.67
CA LYS A 362 16.78 2.83 3.02
C LYS A 362 15.87 3.98 3.44
N GLU A 363 14.61 3.66 3.69
CA GLU A 363 13.58 4.66 4.02
C GLU A 363 13.89 5.35 5.36
N PHE A 364 14.42 4.58 6.31
CA PHE A 364 14.80 5.07 7.62
C PHE A 364 16.25 4.72 7.94
N VAL A 365 17.06 5.73 8.21
CA VAL A 365 18.45 5.57 8.67
C VAL A 365 18.57 5.90 10.17
N SER A 366 17.81 6.88 10.63
CA SER A 366 17.62 7.28 12.03
C SER A 366 16.24 7.91 12.19
N ASN A 367 15.77 8.00 13.42
CA ASN A 367 14.59 8.80 13.74
C ASN A 367 15.02 10.23 14.00
N VAL A 368 14.30 11.19 13.45
CA VAL A 368 14.56 12.62 13.63
C VAL A 368 13.27 13.32 14.00
N TYR A 369 13.26 13.94 15.18
CA TYR A 369 12.09 14.63 15.74
C TYR A 369 12.40 16.09 16.02
N ASP A 370 11.35 16.87 16.06
CA ASP A 370 11.34 18.19 16.66
C ASP A 370 11.00 18.05 18.15
N GLY A 371 11.78 18.68 19.01
CA GLY A 371 11.55 18.59 20.45
C GLY A 371 11.97 19.88 21.16
N TYR A 372 11.73 19.94 22.47
CA TYR A 372 12.17 21.03 23.31
C TYR A 372 12.74 20.50 24.63
N ILE A 373 13.62 21.28 25.26
CA ILE A 373 14.26 20.91 26.53
C ILE A 373 13.38 21.39 27.68
N THR A 374 13.13 20.50 28.65
CA THR A 374 12.35 20.84 29.85
C THR A 374 13.22 21.51 30.91
N LYS A 375 12.57 22.05 31.93
CA LYS A 375 13.24 22.62 33.12
C LYS A 375 14.13 21.59 33.87
N ASN A 376 13.88 20.29 33.69
CA ASN A 376 14.65 19.22 34.31
C ASN A 376 15.83 18.74 33.45
N ASN A 377 16.15 19.45 32.37
CA ASN A 377 17.16 19.06 31.36
C ASN A 377 16.87 17.67 30.72
N THR A 378 15.60 17.34 30.57
CA THR A 378 15.09 16.26 29.74
C THR A 378 14.63 16.84 28.41
N VAL A 379 14.37 16.01 27.40
CA VAL A 379 13.83 16.44 26.11
C VAL A 379 12.46 15.82 25.87
N CYS A 380 11.48 16.65 25.49
CA CYS A 380 10.15 16.21 25.07
C CYS A 380 10.06 16.13 23.57
N PHE A 381 9.60 15.01 23.04
CA PHE A 381 9.27 14.73 21.63
C PHE A 381 8.42 13.46 21.53
N ALA A 382 7.64 13.32 20.46
CA ALA A 382 6.86 12.12 20.14
C ALA A 382 6.10 11.54 21.36
N ASP A 383 5.27 12.37 22.00
CA ASP A 383 4.43 12.06 23.17
C ASP A 383 5.20 11.57 24.41
N GLY A 384 6.52 11.77 24.45
CA GLY A 384 7.36 11.30 25.56
C GLY A 384 8.33 12.32 26.13
N GLU A 385 8.70 12.15 27.41
CA GLU A 385 9.78 12.87 28.07
C GLU A 385 10.96 11.92 28.30
N PHE A 386 12.11 12.25 27.72
CA PHE A 386 13.30 11.40 27.69
C PHE A 386 14.48 12.07 28.40
N ALA A 387 15.19 11.27 29.19
CA ALA A 387 16.47 11.71 29.76
C ALA A 387 17.50 11.89 28.63
N CYS A 388 18.21 13.01 28.62
CA CYS A 388 19.20 13.32 27.59
C CYS A 388 20.46 13.96 28.20
N ASP A 389 21.53 14.05 27.43
CA ASP A 389 22.73 14.79 27.77
C ASP A 389 22.73 16.15 27.06
N VAL A 390 22.27 17.19 27.74
CA VAL A 390 22.20 18.55 27.18
C VAL A 390 23.57 19.20 26.97
N THR A 391 24.65 18.66 27.58
CA THR A 391 26.00 19.23 27.40
C THR A 391 26.53 19.07 25.98
N GLN A 392 25.98 18.16 25.19
CA GLN A 392 26.32 17.99 23.79
C GLN A 392 25.96 19.18 22.90
N LEU A 393 25.05 20.08 23.33
CA LEU A 393 24.64 21.26 22.59
C LEU A 393 25.76 22.29 22.42
N TYR A 394 26.71 22.33 23.38
CA TYR A 394 27.87 23.18 23.32
C TYR A 394 29.13 22.43 23.76
N GLU A 395 30.10 22.32 22.92
CA GLU A 395 31.33 21.54 23.15
C GLU A 395 32.10 22.01 24.40
N GLY A 396 32.21 21.12 25.38
CA GLY A 396 32.90 21.31 26.66
C GLY A 396 32.17 22.19 27.63
N SER A 397 30.84 22.30 27.53
CA SER A 397 29.97 22.83 28.56
C SER A 397 29.78 21.83 29.69
N THR A 398 29.29 22.28 30.83
CA THR A 398 28.92 21.46 32.00
C THR A 398 27.60 21.96 32.59
N LEU A 399 26.89 21.10 33.33
CA LEU A 399 25.72 21.52 34.11
C LEU A 399 26.13 21.92 35.51
N ASP A 400 25.59 23.04 36.03
CA ASP A 400 25.75 23.42 37.41
C ASP A 400 24.67 22.78 38.33
N GLU A 401 24.74 23.03 39.64
CA GLU A 401 23.81 22.47 40.64
C GLU A 401 22.37 22.98 40.46
N ASP A 402 22.19 24.14 39.85
CA ASP A 402 20.89 24.76 39.58
C ASP A 402 20.29 24.32 38.23
N GLY A 403 21.02 23.50 37.41
CA GLY A 403 20.58 22.98 36.14
C GLY A 403 20.89 23.90 34.93
N TYR A 404 21.64 24.98 35.09
CA TYR A 404 22.09 25.85 33.99
C TYR A 404 23.26 25.22 33.24
N LEU A 405 23.28 25.39 31.94
CA LEU A 405 24.41 25.00 31.08
C LEU A 405 25.50 26.07 31.21
N VAL A 406 26.67 25.69 31.69
CA VAL A 406 27.83 26.57 31.87
C VAL A 406 28.79 26.35 30.71
N LEU A 407 28.99 27.39 29.89
CA LEU A 407 29.92 27.38 28.76
C LEU A 407 31.38 27.47 29.23
N LYS A 408 32.34 27.12 28.39
CA LYS A 408 33.79 27.33 28.61
C LYS A 408 34.16 28.80 28.96
N THR A 409 33.31 29.72 28.55
CA THR A 409 33.47 31.17 28.84
C THR A 409 33.04 31.55 30.26
N GLY A 410 32.39 30.63 30.98
CA GLY A 410 31.74 30.87 32.27
C GLY A 410 30.33 31.46 32.18
N GLU A 411 29.79 31.61 30.97
CA GLU A 411 28.42 32.08 30.74
C GLU A 411 27.44 30.95 31.07
N LYS A 412 26.34 31.28 31.77
CA LYS A 412 25.24 30.36 32.13
C LYS A 412 24.07 30.54 31.18
N ILE A 413 23.55 29.45 30.65
CA ILE A 413 22.41 29.41 29.71
C ILE A 413 21.28 28.59 30.36
N ASP A 414 20.10 29.18 30.39
CA ASP A 414 18.85 28.46 30.69
C ASP A 414 18.37 27.76 29.41
N LEU A 415 18.22 26.44 29.45
CA LEU A 415 17.79 25.64 28.31
C LEU A 415 16.28 25.37 28.33
N THR A 416 15.53 25.88 29.32
CA THR A 416 14.08 25.67 29.41
C THR A 416 13.38 26.19 28.15
N ASP A 417 12.52 25.35 27.56
CA ASP A 417 11.74 25.60 26.31
C ASP A 417 12.61 25.90 25.06
N VAL A 418 13.86 25.48 25.07
CA VAL A 418 14.74 25.62 23.91
C VAL A 418 14.44 24.53 22.89
N ASP A 419 14.08 24.95 21.66
CA ASP A 419 13.80 24.06 20.54
C ASP A 419 15.06 23.35 20.05
N VAL A 420 14.98 22.02 19.94
CA VAL A 420 16.05 21.15 19.46
C VAL A 420 15.56 20.18 18.40
N LYS A 421 16.47 19.73 17.54
CA LYS A 421 16.32 18.50 16.76
C LYS A 421 16.88 17.36 17.57
N VAL A 422 16.09 16.28 17.62
CA VAL A 422 16.42 15.02 18.31
C VAL A 422 16.68 13.96 17.25
N GLU A 423 17.85 13.33 17.30
CA GLU A 423 18.17 12.19 16.42
C GLU A 423 18.45 10.95 17.27
N VAL A 424 17.79 9.81 16.90
CA VAL A 424 17.91 8.52 17.58
C VAL A 424 18.11 7.41 16.53
N GLY A 425 19.11 6.56 16.74
CA GLY A 425 19.35 5.41 15.87
C GLY A 425 18.24 4.36 15.99
N LEU A 426 17.96 3.63 14.89
CA LEU A 426 16.89 2.62 14.87
C LEU A 426 17.12 1.48 15.89
N LYS A 427 18.37 1.15 16.19
CA LYS A 427 18.76 0.09 17.17
C LYS A 427 18.86 0.60 18.60
N ASP A 428 18.73 1.90 18.79
CA ASP A 428 18.88 2.56 20.08
C ASP A 428 17.53 2.75 20.80
N ILE A 429 16.44 2.27 20.19
CA ILE A 429 15.09 2.29 20.72
C ILE A 429 14.73 0.92 21.25
N GLU A 430 14.36 0.85 22.53
CA GLU A 430 13.91 -0.36 23.20
C GLU A 430 12.38 -0.41 23.25
N ILE A 431 11.79 -1.51 22.78
CA ILE A 431 10.34 -1.77 22.85
C ILE A 431 10.04 -2.54 24.14
N ILE A 432 9.06 -2.09 24.90
CA ILE A 432 8.66 -2.66 26.19
C ILE A 432 7.19 -3.10 26.09
N ASP A 433 6.92 -4.34 26.54
CA ASP A 433 5.60 -4.98 26.53
C ASP A 433 4.72 -4.50 27.70
N ASN A 434 4.62 -3.20 27.89
CA ASN A 434 3.62 -2.56 28.76
C ASN A 434 3.62 -1.03 28.56
N ASP A 435 2.57 -0.37 29.03
CA ASP A 435 2.39 1.08 28.89
C ASP A 435 3.07 1.89 30.02
N GLU A 436 3.54 1.27 31.10
CA GLU A 436 3.96 1.98 32.31
C GLU A 436 5.49 2.17 32.42
N ASP A 437 6.28 1.31 31.79
CA ASP A 437 7.74 1.26 31.97
C ASP A 437 8.54 2.02 30.91
N GLY A 438 7.91 2.52 29.85
CA GLY A 438 8.52 3.34 28.79
C GLY A 438 8.31 4.83 28.98
N ASN A 439 8.87 5.62 28.07
CA ASN A 439 8.78 7.08 28.07
C ASN A 439 7.69 7.62 27.14
N ALA A 440 7.33 6.87 26.10
CA ALA A 440 6.23 7.13 25.18
C ALA A 440 5.46 5.85 24.91
N CYS A 441 4.14 5.95 24.70
CA CYS A 441 3.26 4.81 24.41
C CYS A 441 2.71 4.88 23.01
N GLY A 442 2.44 3.69 22.43
CA GLY A 442 1.88 3.62 21.09
C GLY A 442 1.49 2.22 20.68
N SER A 443 1.08 2.09 19.43
CA SER A 443 0.71 0.82 18.81
C SER A 443 1.61 0.47 17.63
N ILE A 444 1.95 -0.79 17.49
CA ILE A 444 2.74 -1.28 16.35
C ILE A 444 1.87 -1.25 15.10
N ILE A 445 2.27 -0.47 14.10
CA ILE A 445 1.53 -0.30 12.84
C ILE A 445 2.16 -1.01 11.66
N SER A 446 3.43 -1.42 11.76
CA SER A 446 4.12 -2.13 10.67
C SER A 446 5.28 -2.94 11.22
N ILE A 447 5.46 -4.14 10.65
CA ILE A 447 6.57 -5.04 10.97
C ILE A 447 7.11 -5.58 9.66
N VAL A 448 8.41 -5.39 9.40
CA VAL A 448 9.10 -5.93 8.21
C VAL A 448 10.32 -6.72 8.65
N TYR A 449 10.40 -7.98 8.28
CA TYR A 449 11.57 -8.81 8.56
C TYR A 449 12.71 -8.50 7.58
N LYS A 450 13.90 -8.19 8.10
CA LYS A 450 15.10 -7.81 7.33
C LYS A 450 16.16 -8.93 7.29
N GLY A 451 15.73 -10.19 7.42
CA GLY A 451 16.60 -11.37 7.34
C GLY A 451 17.30 -11.77 8.64
N ASP A 452 17.61 -10.84 9.53
CA ASP A 452 18.25 -11.08 10.84
C ASP A 452 17.66 -10.26 11.98
N HIS A 453 16.75 -9.31 11.67
CA HIS A 453 16.03 -8.49 12.64
C HIS A 453 14.69 -8.05 12.04
N TYR A 454 13.82 -7.52 12.89
CA TYR A 454 12.56 -6.88 12.49
C TYR A 454 12.73 -5.37 12.53
N GLN A 455 12.30 -4.68 11.47
CA GLN A 455 12.07 -3.24 11.50
C GLN A 455 10.61 -3.01 11.84
N ILE A 456 10.36 -2.32 12.94
CA ILE A 456 9.04 -2.09 13.51
C ILE A 456 8.75 -0.60 13.50
N ILE A 457 7.52 -0.22 13.16
CA ILE A 457 7.03 1.15 13.28
C ILE A 457 5.98 1.17 14.37
N ILE A 458 6.21 2.02 15.38
CA ILE A 458 5.29 2.26 16.50
C ILE A 458 4.75 3.68 16.36
N ARG A 459 3.44 3.83 16.25
CA ARG A 459 2.75 5.12 16.20
C ARG A 459 2.31 5.53 17.59
N THR A 460 2.66 6.74 17.99
CA THR A 460 2.27 7.31 19.27
C THR A 460 0.79 7.69 19.29
N ASP A 461 0.23 7.92 20.51
CA ASP A 461 -1.21 8.04 20.69
C ASP A 461 -1.76 9.45 20.46
N GLU A 462 -1.01 10.50 20.83
CA GLU A 462 -1.49 11.87 20.86
C GLU A 462 -1.05 12.65 19.59
N GLU A 463 0.24 12.63 19.27
CA GLU A 463 0.82 13.39 18.15
C GLU A 463 0.86 12.58 16.84
N GLU A 464 0.50 11.28 16.90
CA GLU A 464 0.58 10.35 15.74
C GLU A 464 1.98 10.30 15.09
N GLU A 465 3.04 10.51 15.88
CA GLU A 465 4.42 10.39 15.42
C GLU A 465 4.88 8.94 15.44
N ASP A 466 5.80 8.59 14.54
CA ASP A 466 6.27 7.23 14.35
C ASP A 466 7.68 7.03 14.92
N PHE A 467 7.85 6.05 15.82
CA PHE A 467 9.14 5.48 16.17
C PHE A 467 9.47 4.30 15.27
N VAL A 468 10.59 4.38 14.55
CA VAL A 468 11.11 3.25 13.75
C VAL A 468 12.23 2.59 14.51
N CYS A 469 12.11 1.30 14.81
CA CYS A 469 13.11 0.54 15.57
C CYS A 469 13.46 -0.78 14.91
N ASP A 470 14.76 -1.14 14.98
CA ASP A 470 15.29 -2.43 14.58
C ASP A 470 15.45 -3.31 15.84
N THR A 471 14.75 -4.44 15.91
CA THR A 471 14.78 -5.37 17.05
C THR A 471 14.93 -6.83 16.62
N GLU A 472 15.56 -7.65 17.45
CA GLU A 472 15.64 -9.10 17.25
C GLU A 472 14.38 -9.85 17.79
N TYR A 473 13.50 -9.16 18.51
CA TYR A 473 12.31 -9.75 19.13
C TYR A 473 11.10 -9.68 18.20
N THR A 474 10.25 -10.71 18.28
CA THR A 474 9.00 -10.81 17.50
C THR A 474 7.86 -10.11 18.22
N TRP A 475 7.07 -9.34 17.47
CA TRP A 475 5.88 -8.62 17.91
C TRP A 475 4.74 -8.87 16.92
N ASN A 476 3.54 -8.43 17.23
CA ASN A 476 2.42 -8.47 16.30
C ASN A 476 1.96 -7.05 15.95
N GLU A 477 1.41 -6.88 14.75
CA GLU A 477 0.73 -5.63 14.42
C GLU A 477 -0.45 -5.39 15.37
N ASN A 478 -0.62 -4.14 15.77
CA ASN A 478 -1.56 -3.65 16.78
C ASN A 478 -1.22 -4.04 18.24
N ASP A 479 -0.07 -4.66 18.52
CA ASP A 479 0.40 -4.79 19.90
C ASP A 479 0.60 -3.40 20.50
N ARG A 480 0.10 -3.24 21.74
CA ARG A 480 0.28 -2.03 22.54
C ARG A 480 1.61 -2.11 23.27
N VAL A 481 2.44 -1.09 23.10
CA VAL A 481 3.81 -1.08 23.63
C VAL A 481 4.22 0.30 24.11
N SER A 482 5.29 0.36 24.89
CA SER A 482 5.97 1.61 25.18
C SER A 482 7.42 1.61 24.70
N VAL A 483 7.95 2.82 24.52
CA VAL A 483 9.29 3.08 23.98
C VAL A 483 10.20 3.63 25.07
N ARG A 484 11.41 3.08 25.19
CA ARG A 484 12.49 3.59 26.01
C ARG A 484 13.72 3.87 25.17
N ILE A 485 14.40 4.97 25.44
CA ILE A 485 15.63 5.35 24.75
C ILE A 485 16.70 5.68 25.82
N PRO A 486 17.86 4.97 25.81
CA PRO A 486 18.94 5.28 26.71
C PRO A 486 19.48 6.71 26.51
N LYS A 487 19.80 7.39 27.61
CA LYS A 487 20.24 8.80 27.62
C LYS A 487 21.41 9.11 26.67
N ASP A 488 22.36 8.20 26.55
CA ASP A 488 23.56 8.33 25.72
C ASP A 488 23.31 8.09 24.22
N LYS A 489 22.09 7.69 23.86
CA LYS A 489 21.66 7.40 22.47
C LYS A 489 20.88 8.54 21.82
N ILE A 490 20.50 9.52 22.60
CA ILE A 490 19.79 10.72 22.13
C ILE A 490 20.82 11.77 21.71
N LYS A 491 20.82 12.13 20.45
CA LYS A 491 21.62 13.25 19.93
C LYS A 491 20.77 14.50 19.78
N LEU A 492 21.26 15.62 20.31
CA LEU A 492 20.58 16.90 20.29
C LEU A 492 21.32 17.89 19.40
N THR A 493 20.57 18.68 18.63
CA THR A 493 21.11 19.80 17.85
C THR A 493 20.17 21.00 18.00
N LEU A 494 20.71 22.20 18.23
CA LEU A 494 19.91 23.42 18.30
C LEU A 494 19.26 23.73 16.95
N LYS A 495 17.95 24.05 16.93
CA LYS A 495 17.25 24.54 15.74
C LYS A 495 17.65 25.95 15.34
N GLN A 496 17.91 26.81 16.34
CA GLN A 496 18.37 28.19 16.14
C GLN A 496 19.43 28.51 17.20
N GLU A 497 20.40 29.37 16.84
CA GLU A 497 21.29 29.91 17.88
C GLU A 497 20.44 30.62 18.93
N ILE A 498 20.66 30.25 20.22
CA ILE A 498 19.99 30.94 21.33
C ILE A 498 20.35 32.40 21.26
N LYS A 499 19.39 33.28 20.92
CA LYS A 499 19.60 34.71 20.88
C LYS A 499 20.03 35.17 22.26
N ARG A 500 21.23 35.69 22.35
CA ARG A 500 21.83 36.27 23.54
C ARG A 500 21.05 37.49 24.03
#